data_2e0e28a91e554ca12708686f61970159
#
_entry.id   2e0e28a91e554ca12708686f61970159
#
_cell.length_a   1.000
_cell.length_b   1.000
_cell.length_c   1.000
_cell.angle_alpha   90.00
_cell.angle_beta   90.00
_cell.angle_gamma   90.00
#
_symmetry.space_group_name_H-M   'P 1'
#
loop_
_entity.id
_entity.type
_entity.pdbx_description
1 polymer ?
#
loop_
_entity_poly.entity_id
_entity_poly.type
_entity_poly.pdbx_seq_one_letter_code
_entity_poly.pdbx_strand_id
1 'polypeptide(L)'
;MLLWLVILAAFLGLLAFVLKQRKQIRQIERLLDDTHARLERLQIHFSRFAPDDVVERLTEPSGDLVGSRRMVTVLFADLKGFTAMCDHLDPELMLQILNGYFREMSQAVTAHHGRVTELTGDGLLALFGALEPNPWQAQDAVLGALTMREALVRYNDTLRARSMPELEFGIGIHRGELLAGVMGNEELSKFGVVGDTINVASRVERLTRELAVDLLITEEVRSQLDTRFQLRAMPALTVKGKPEPLKTYLVEGVA
;
A
#
# COMPACT_ATOMS: atom_id res chain seq x y z
N MET A 1 -62.07 10.33 48.42
CA MET A 1 -61.03 11.37 48.21
C MET A 1 -59.61 10.83 48.43
N LEU A 2 -59.32 10.12 49.51
CA LEU A 2 -57.96 9.57 49.80
C LEU A 2 -57.45 8.58 48.74
N LEU A 3 -58.27 7.69 48.23
CA LEU A 3 -57.92 6.67 47.22
C LEU A 3 -57.42 7.32 45.90
N TRP A 4 -58.05 8.38 45.45
CA TRP A 4 -57.66 9.10 44.23
C TRP A 4 -56.31 9.81 44.38
N LEU A 5 -55.98 10.31 45.57
CA LEU A 5 -54.68 10.92 45.86
C LEU A 5 -53.56 9.90 45.86
N VAL A 6 -53.78 8.68 46.35
CA VAL A 6 -52.83 7.57 46.32
C VAL A 6 -52.55 7.12 44.87
N ILE A 7 -53.63 6.96 44.06
CA ILE A 7 -53.51 6.57 42.63
C ILE A 7 -52.74 7.66 41.84
N LEU A 8 -53.05 8.93 42.07
CA LEU A 8 -52.32 10.04 41.40
C LEU A 8 -50.85 10.07 41.79
N ALA A 9 -50.52 9.88 43.07
CA ALA A 9 -49.14 9.84 43.54
C ALA A 9 -48.35 8.65 42.91
N ALA A 10 -48.97 7.46 42.83
CA ALA A 10 -48.40 6.28 42.16
C ALA A 10 -48.18 6.53 40.68
N PHE A 11 -49.15 7.15 39.99
CA PHE A 11 -49.03 7.49 38.57
C PHE A 11 -47.88 8.50 38.31
N LEU A 12 -47.78 9.56 39.11
CA LEU A 12 -46.71 10.53 39.01
C LEU A 12 -45.33 9.91 39.33
N GLY A 13 -45.25 8.99 40.29
CA GLY A 13 -44.03 8.22 40.57
C GLY A 13 -43.60 7.33 39.39
N LEU A 14 -44.57 6.63 38.79
CA LEU A 14 -44.32 5.82 37.64
C LEU A 14 -43.88 6.65 36.41
N LEU A 15 -44.56 7.77 36.18
CA LEU A 15 -44.19 8.71 35.10
C LEU A 15 -42.77 9.27 35.30
N ALA A 16 -42.42 9.71 36.49
CA ALA A 16 -41.09 10.18 36.83
C ALA A 16 -40.02 9.09 36.63
N PHE A 17 -40.34 7.86 37.03
CA PHE A 17 -39.47 6.70 36.78
C PHE A 17 -39.24 6.45 35.31
N VAL A 18 -40.33 6.41 34.50
CA VAL A 18 -40.24 6.20 33.03
C VAL A 18 -39.45 7.34 32.37
N LEU A 19 -39.67 8.59 32.78
CA LEU A 19 -38.89 9.72 32.23
C LEU A 19 -37.41 9.63 32.58
N LYS A 20 -37.08 9.19 33.81
CA LYS A 20 -35.70 8.94 34.24
C LYS A 20 -35.05 7.84 33.43
N GLN A 21 -35.72 6.70 33.19
CA GLN A 21 -35.23 5.60 32.38
C GLN A 21 -35.01 6.04 30.93
N ARG A 22 -35.95 6.77 30.34
CA ARG A 22 -35.80 7.32 28.99
C ARG A 22 -34.59 8.26 28.86
N LYS A 23 -34.31 9.05 29.92
CA LYS A 23 -33.14 9.92 29.94
C LYS A 23 -31.83 9.12 30.00
N GLN A 24 -31.80 8.06 30.82
CA GLN A 24 -30.64 7.14 30.87
C GLN A 24 -30.40 6.40 29.54
N ILE A 25 -31.45 5.87 28.94
CA ILE A 25 -31.35 5.20 27.64
C ILE A 25 -30.76 6.15 26.58
N ARG A 26 -31.30 7.36 26.45
CA ARG A 26 -30.76 8.36 25.49
C ARG A 26 -29.31 8.75 25.81
N GLN A 27 -28.90 8.70 27.05
CA GLN A 27 -27.54 9.02 27.46
C GLN A 27 -26.58 7.86 27.04
N ILE A 28 -27.03 6.63 27.22
CA ILE A 28 -26.28 5.42 26.77
C ILE A 28 -26.20 5.38 25.24
N GLU A 29 -27.29 5.64 24.53
CA GLU A 29 -27.32 5.71 23.06
C GLU A 29 -26.31 6.73 22.54
N ARG A 30 -26.28 7.96 23.09
CA ARG A 30 -25.30 8.98 22.69
C ARG A 30 -23.85 8.57 22.98
N LEU A 31 -23.61 7.90 24.09
CA LEU A 31 -22.28 7.40 24.43
C LEU A 31 -21.84 6.29 23.46
N LEU A 32 -22.77 5.43 23.08
CA LEU A 32 -22.55 4.37 22.11
C LEU A 32 -22.21 4.94 20.73
N ASP A 33 -23.00 5.92 20.27
CA ASP A 33 -22.76 6.59 18.97
C ASP A 33 -21.41 7.31 18.94
N ASP A 34 -21.05 8.02 20.03
CA ASP A 34 -19.75 8.69 20.12
C ASP A 34 -18.59 7.69 20.14
N THR A 35 -18.77 6.56 20.83
CA THR A 35 -17.77 5.48 20.87
C THR A 35 -17.61 4.81 19.52
N HIS A 36 -18.72 4.53 18.81
CA HIS A 36 -18.66 4.00 17.44
C HIS A 36 -17.95 4.97 16.51
N ALA A 37 -18.32 6.24 16.50
CA ALA A 37 -17.66 7.26 15.68
C ALA A 37 -16.16 7.42 16.00
N ARG A 38 -15.76 7.18 17.24
CA ARG A 38 -14.36 7.20 17.67
C ARG A 38 -13.62 5.96 17.20
N LEU A 39 -14.23 4.78 17.26
CA LEU A 39 -13.68 3.53 16.75
C LEU A 39 -13.51 3.59 15.24
N GLU A 40 -14.50 4.08 14.49
CA GLU A 40 -14.39 4.26 13.04
C GLU A 40 -13.23 5.19 12.66
N ARG A 41 -13.09 6.32 13.35
CA ARG A 41 -11.95 7.23 13.14
C ARG A 41 -10.62 6.56 13.45
N LEU A 42 -10.52 5.82 14.53
CA LEU A 42 -9.32 5.06 14.86
C LEU A 42 -9.02 4.00 13.79
N GLN A 43 -10.03 3.29 13.30
CA GLN A 43 -9.90 2.28 12.26
C GLN A 43 -9.40 2.90 10.94
N ILE A 44 -9.95 4.05 10.52
CA ILE A 44 -9.50 4.82 9.34
C ILE A 44 -8.05 5.31 9.53
N HIS A 45 -7.65 5.68 10.73
CA HIS A 45 -6.26 6.09 10.98
C HIS A 45 -5.32 4.88 11.02
N PHE A 46 -5.76 3.77 11.61
CA PHE A 46 -4.98 2.53 11.67
C PHE A 46 -4.79 1.86 10.30
N SER A 47 -5.79 1.93 9.41
CA SER A 47 -5.68 1.37 8.06
C SER A 47 -4.59 2.05 7.21
N ARG A 48 -4.13 3.24 7.61
CA ARG A 48 -2.97 3.90 7.00
C ARG A 48 -1.64 3.26 7.39
N PHE A 49 -1.58 2.54 8.50
CA PHE A 49 -0.35 1.93 9.03
C PHE A 49 -0.37 0.40 8.96
N ALA A 50 -1.54 -0.20 8.95
CA ALA A 50 -1.71 -1.64 8.80
C ALA A 50 -2.86 -1.94 7.83
N PRO A 51 -2.69 -2.91 6.93
CA PRO A 51 -3.77 -3.40 6.07
C PRO A 51 -4.98 -3.87 6.88
N ASP A 52 -6.21 -3.59 6.40
CA ASP A 52 -7.45 -3.93 7.12
C ASP A 52 -7.56 -5.44 7.40
N ASP A 53 -7.10 -6.28 6.46
CA ASP A 53 -7.02 -7.73 6.60
C ASP A 53 -5.98 -8.19 7.65
N VAL A 54 -4.94 -7.39 7.88
CA VAL A 54 -3.97 -7.63 8.96
C VAL A 54 -4.59 -7.25 10.30
N VAL A 55 -5.32 -6.16 10.37
CA VAL A 55 -6.05 -5.75 11.58
C VAL A 55 -7.13 -6.77 11.93
N GLU A 56 -7.88 -7.28 10.95
CA GLU A 56 -8.91 -8.29 11.14
C GLU A 56 -8.30 -9.61 11.67
N ARG A 57 -7.19 -10.07 11.10
CA ARG A 57 -6.47 -11.26 11.58
C ARG A 57 -5.83 -11.09 12.95
N LEU A 58 -5.38 -9.88 13.30
CA LEU A 58 -4.87 -9.56 14.65
C LEU A 58 -5.98 -9.59 15.70
N THR A 59 -7.23 -9.35 15.30
CA THR A 59 -8.40 -9.37 16.20
C THR A 59 -9.04 -10.75 16.33
N GLU A 60 -8.68 -11.73 15.48
CA GLU A 60 -9.14 -13.11 15.62
C GLU A 60 -8.47 -13.80 16.81
N PRO A 61 -9.22 -14.53 17.66
CA PRO A 61 -8.67 -15.23 18.83
C PRO A 61 -7.64 -16.32 18.51
N SER A 62 -7.59 -16.77 17.28
CA SER A 62 -6.67 -17.79 16.76
C SER A 62 -5.55 -17.20 15.88
N GLY A 63 -5.28 -15.93 16.02
CA GLY A 63 -4.36 -15.16 15.16
C GLY A 63 -2.95 -15.72 15.07
N ASP A 64 -2.82 -16.96 14.58
CA ASP A 64 -1.56 -17.52 14.11
C ASP A 64 -1.12 -16.74 12.87
N LEU A 65 -0.41 -15.65 13.12
CA LEU A 65 0.29 -14.85 12.12
C LEU A 65 1.52 -15.59 11.58
N VAL A 66 1.41 -16.92 11.48
CA VAL A 66 2.44 -17.75 10.89
C VAL A 66 2.58 -17.35 9.43
N GLY A 67 3.74 -16.87 9.06
CA GLY A 67 4.04 -16.48 7.70
C GLY A 67 3.71 -17.60 6.71
N SER A 68 2.99 -17.28 5.65
CA SER A 68 2.65 -18.23 4.59
C SER A 68 3.53 -18.00 3.36
N ARG A 69 3.99 -19.11 2.75
CA ARG A 69 4.70 -19.04 1.47
C ARG A 69 3.69 -18.75 0.36
N ARG A 70 4.00 -17.74 -0.45
CA ARG A 70 3.14 -17.31 -1.55
C ARG A 70 3.96 -16.94 -2.77
N MET A 71 3.42 -17.21 -3.95
CA MET A 71 3.93 -16.63 -5.20
C MET A 71 3.41 -15.21 -5.30
N VAL A 72 4.32 -14.23 -5.32
CA VAL A 72 4.00 -12.80 -5.31
C VAL A 72 4.77 -12.11 -6.42
N THR A 73 4.15 -11.11 -7.04
CA THR A 73 4.86 -10.18 -7.91
C THR A 73 5.23 -8.94 -7.13
N VAL A 74 6.52 -8.64 -7.12
CA VAL A 74 7.14 -7.53 -6.38
C VAL A 74 7.53 -6.45 -7.37
N LEU A 75 7.13 -5.22 -7.08
CA LEU A 75 7.50 -4.01 -7.81
C LEU A 75 8.32 -3.11 -6.88
N PHE A 76 9.52 -2.78 -7.29
CA PHE A 76 10.33 -1.71 -6.73
C PHE A 76 10.33 -0.52 -7.67
N ALA A 77 10.13 0.68 -7.13
CA ALA A 77 10.35 1.93 -7.86
C ALA A 77 11.21 2.87 -7.01
N ASP A 78 12.13 3.58 -7.64
CA ASP A 78 13.05 4.50 -6.98
C ASP A 78 13.34 5.70 -7.88
N LEU A 79 13.50 6.90 -7.29
CA LEU A 79 13.76 8.12 -8.05
C LEU A 79 15.23 8.18 -8.50
N LYS A 80 15.44 8.62 -9.75
CA LYS A 80 16.78 8.84 -10.28
C LYS A 80 17.29 10.21 -9.86
N GLY A 81 18.53 10.25 -9.33
CA GLY A 81 19.19 11.51 -8.99
C GLY A 81 18.62 12.26 -7.79
N PHE A 82 17.71 11.63 -7.03
CA PHE A 82 17.03 12.27 -5.91
C PHE A 82 17.99 12.78 -4.82
N THR A 83 19.02 12.01 -4.47
CA THR A 83 20.05 12.43 -3.49
C THR A 83 20.72 13.75 -3.89
N ALA A 84 21.10 13.91 -5.16
CA ALA A 84 21.69 15.14 -5.65
C ALA A 84 20.69 16.32 -5.66
N MET A 85 19.39 16.03 -5.85
CA MET A 85 18.33 17.04 -5.77
C MET A 85 18.14 17.54 -4.34
N CYS A 86 18.26 16.65 -3.34
CA CYS A 86 18.17 16.98 -1.91
C CYS A 86 19.19 18.03 -1.48
N ASP A 87 20.38 18.02 -2.07
CA ASP A 87 21.47 18.95 -1.71
C ASP A 87 21.16 20.41 -2.08
N HIS A 88 20.19 20.65 -2.95
CA HIS A 88 19.90 21.95 -3.54
C HIS A 88 18.50 22.49 -3.26
N LEU A 89 17.60 21.69 -2.67
CA LEU A 89 16.22 22.07 -2.41
C LEU A 89 15.97 22.26 -0.90
N ASP A 90 15.04 23.16 -0.60
CA ASP A 90 14.52 23.31 0.75
C ASP A 90 13.86 22.01 1.23
N PRO A 91 14.13 21.52 2.47
CA PRO A 91 13.59 20.27 2.99
C PRO A 91 12.06 20.21 3.01
N GLU A 92 11.37 21.33 3.28
CA GLU A 92 9.92 21.35 3.29
C GLU A 92 9.33 21.19 1.89
N LEU A 93 9.97 21.82 0.91
CA LEU A 93 9.62 21.67 -0.49
C LEU A 93 9.87 20.24 -0.98
N MET A 94 11.00 19.65 -0.58
CA MET A 94 11.36 18.29 -0.87
C MET A 94 10.29 17.32 -0.36
N LEU A 95 9.85 17.50 0.89
CA LEU A 95 8.79 16.67 1.49
C LEU A 95 7.46 16.82 0.75
N GLN A 96 7.12 18.03 0.28
CA GLN A 96 5.92 18.27 -0.53
C GLN A 96 5.99 17.53 -1.87
N ILE A 97 7.14 17.58 -2.56
CA ILE A 97 7.37 16.88 -3.82
C ILE A 97 7.25 15.37 -3.62
N LEU A 98 7.92 14.80 -2.60
CA LEU A 98 7.83 13.37 -2.29
C LEU A 98 6.41 12.91 -1.94
N ASN A 99 5.71 13.66 -1.10
CA ASN A 99 4.34 13.30 -0.74
C ASN A 99 3.39 13.35 -1.95
N GLY A 100 3.60 14.29 -2.86
CA GLY A 100 2.88 14.34 -4.14
C GLY A 100 3.20 13.12 -5.01
N TYR A 101 4.47 12.81 -5.20
CA TYR A 101 4.94 11.65 -5.93
C TYR A 101 4.36 10.33 -5.36
N PHE A 102 4.51 10.09 -4.07
CA PHE A 102 4.01 8.86 -3.44
C PHE A 102 2.49 8.72 -3.55
N ARG A 103 1.75 9.80 -3.49
CA ARG A 103 0.29 9.79 -3.69
C ARG A 103 -0.06 9.30 -5.09
N GLU A 104 0.54 9.89 -6.13
CA GLU A 104 0.29 9.51 -7.52
C GLU A 104 0.70 8.04 -7.80
N MET A 105 1.87 7.63 -7.31
CA MET A 105 2.37 6.27 -7.49
C MET A 105 1.51 5.24 -6.74
N SER A 106 1.13 5.53 -5.50
CA SER A 106 0.27 4.63 -4.71
C SER A 106 -1.11 4.46 -5.33
N GLN A 107 -1.68 5.54 -5.90
CA GLN A 107 -2.96 5.46 -6.62
C GLN A 107 -2.86 4.57 -7.86
N ALA A 108 -1.77 4.69 -8.64
CA ALA A 108 -1.53 3.86 -9.81
C ALA A 108 -1.39 2.38 -9.44
N VAL A 109 -0.65 2.06 -8.37
CA VAL A 109 -0.51 0.69 -7.86
C VAL A 109 -1.85 0.12 -7.40
N THR A 110 -2.62 0.88 -6.61
CA THR A 110 -3.89 0.43 -6.05
C THR A 110 -4.96 0.24 -7.13
N ALA A 111 -4.96 1.05 -8.19
CA ALA A 111 -5.88 0.91 -9.32
C ALA A 111 -5.73 -0.42 -10.05
N HIS A 112 -4.59 -1.10 -9.90
CA HIS A 112 -4.28 -2.40 -10.49
C HIS A 112 -4.11 -3.50 -9.43
N HIS A 113 -4.89 -3.48 -8.35
CA HIS A 113 -4.91 -4.51 -7.29
C HIS A 113 -3.57 -4.72 -6.58
N GLY A 114 -2.64 -3.78 -6.72
CA GLY A 114 -1.37 -3.75 -6.00
C GLY A 114 -1.50 -3.06 -4.65
N ARG A 115 -0.54 -3.32 -3.78
CA ARG A 115 -0.44 -2.67 -2.47
C ARG A 115 0.96 -2.16 -2.21
N VAL A 116 1.08 -0.88 -1.94
CA VAL A 116 2.34 -0.30 -1.44
C VAL A 116 2.49 -0.71 0.03
N THR A 117 3.59 -1.37 0.34
CA THR A 117 3.87 -1.91 1.69
C THR A 117 4.99 -1.15 2.41
N GLU A 118 5.90 -0.54 1.67
CA GLU A 118 6.99 0.26 2.24
C GLU A 118 7.28 1.47 1.37
N LEU A 119 7.63 2.58 2.04
CA LEU A 119 8.26 3.75 1.46
C LEU A 119 9.65 3.85 2.05
N THR A 120 10.68 3.83 1.19
CA THR A 120 12.09 3.76 1.61
C THR A 120 12.84 4.95 1.03
N GLY A 121 12.89 6.05 1.79
CA GLY A 121 13.46 7.30 1.29
C GLY A 121 12.66 7.85 0.12
N ASP A 122 13.20 7.76 -1.07
CA ASP A 122 12.61 8.15 -2.35
C ASP A 122 12.04 6.98 -3.17
N GLY A 123 12.14 5.76 -2.63
CA GLY A 123 11.65 4.54 -3.23
C GLY A 123 10.34 4.02 -2.63
N LEU A 124 9.67 3.15 -3.36
CA LEU A 124 8.50 2.41 -2.89
C LEU A 124 8.60 0.93 -3.24
N LEU A 125 8.05 0.11 -2.35
CA LEU A 125 7.85 -1.31 -2.54
C LEU A 125 6.35 -1.60 -2.64
N ALA A 126 5.95 -2.24 -3.73
CA ALA A 126 4.57 -2.70 -3.91
C ALA A 126 4.51 -4.20 -4.16
N LEU A 127 3.46 -4.82 -3.67
CA LEU A 127 3.20 -6.26 -3.78
C LEU A 127 1.87 -6.50 -4.50
N PHE A 128 1.86 -7.53 -5.34
CA PHE A 128 0.67 -8.00 -6.06
C PHE A 128 0.49 -9.49 -5.77
N GLY A 129 -0.70 -9.89 -5.30
CA GLY A 129 -1.01 -11.26 -4.91
C GLY A 129 -0.47 -11.70 -3.54
N ALA A 130 0.03 -10.77 -2.71
CA ALA A 130 0.58 -11.10 -1.39
C ALA A 130 -0.52 -11.34 -0.34
N LEU A 131 -1.58 -10.56 -0.36
CA LEU A 131 -2.69 -10.64 0.60
C LEU A 131 -3.74 -11.62 0.11
N GLU A 132 -4.24 -11.41 -1.09
CA GLU A 132 -5.20 -12.28 -1.76
C GLU A 132 -4.55 -12.95 -2.96
N PRO A 133 -4.81 -14.26 -3.19
CA PRO A 133 -4.35 -14.94 -4.39
C PRO A 133 -4.92 -14.26 -5.64
N ASN A 134 -4.04 -13.77 -6.51
CA ASN A 134 -4.43 -13.15 -7.76
C ASN A 134 -3.70 -13.82 -8.94
N PRO A 135 -4.39 -14.56 -9.81
CA PRO A 135 -3.76 -15.21 -10.96
C PRO A 135 -3.20 -14.20 -11.97
N TRP A 136 -3.69 -12.96 -11.98
CA TRP A 136 -3.28 -11.90 -12.89
C TRP A 136 -2.22 -10.95 -12.31
N GLN A 137 -1.70 -11.26 -11.13
CA GLN A 137 -0.78 -10.40 -10.36
C GLN A 137 0.41 -9.85 -11.16
N ALA A 138 0.94 -10.63 -12.13
CA ALA A 138 2.06 -10.19 -12.97
C ALA A 138 1.60 -9.16 -14.02
N GLN A 139 0.43 -9.37 -14.63
CA GLN A 139 -0.15 -8.41 -15.57
C GLN A 139 -0.54 -7.12 -14.84
N ASP A 140 -1.19 -7.24 -13.68
CA ASP A 140 -1.58 -6.10 -12.84
C ASP A 140 -0.36 -5.27 -12.43
N ALA A 141 0.75 -5.91 -12.06
CA ALA A 141 1.98 -5.21 -11.71
C ALA A 141 2.55 -4.41 -12.88
N VAL A 142 2.53 -4.97 -14.08
CA VAL A 142 3.03 -4.28 -15.28
C VAL A 142 2.08 -3.15 -15.69
N LEU A 143 0.76 -3.37 -15.65
CA LEU A 143 -0.23 -2.31 -15.91
C LEU A 143 -0.14 -1.19 -14.87
N GLY A 144 0.05 -1.53 -13.60
CA GLY A 144 0.30 -0.57 -12.54
C GLY A 144 1.55 0.28 -12.81
N ALA A 145 2.65 -0.34 -13.24
CA ALA A 145 3.88 0.36 -13.60
C ALA A 145 3.69 1.30 -14.81
N LEU A 146 2.95 0.88 -15.83
CA LEU A 146 2.62 1.74 -16.97
C LEU A 146 1.75 2.93 -16.55
N THR A 147 0.77 2.70 -15.67
CA THR A 147 -0.05 3.78 -15.10
C THR A 147 0.80 4.72 -14.22
N MET A 148 1.79 4.21 -13.47
CA MET A 148 2.77 5.03 -12.75
C MET A 148 3.57 5.92 -13.71
N ARG A 149 4.01 5.39 -14.87
CA ARG A 149 4.71 6.15 -15.92
C ARG A 149 3.87 7.33 -16.40
N GLU A 150 2.61 7.11 -16.72
CA GLU A 150 1.69 8.16 -17.13
C GLU A 150 1.41 9.18 -16.00
N ALA A 151 1.25 8.70 -14.76
CA ALA A 151 1.04 9.55 -13.60
C ALA A 151 2.25 10.45 -13.34
N LEU A 152 3.48 9.93 -13.51
CA LEU A 152 4.70 10.72 -13.37
C LEU A 152 4.78 11.83 -14.42
N VAL A 153 4.41 11.57 -15.67
CA VAL A 153 4.36 12.62 -16.71
C VAL A 153 3.42 13.74 -16.29
N ARG A 154 2.19 13.42 -15.88
CA ARG A 154 1.21 14.41 -15.39
C ARG A 154 1.72 15.15 -14.15
N TYR A 155 2.37 14.47 -13.24
CA TYR A 155 2.94 15.08 -12.03
C TYR A 155 4.07 16.04 -12.38
N ASN A 156 4.97 15.67 -13.30
CA ASN A 156 6.03 16.54 -13.81
C ASN A 156 5.49 17.82 -14.48
N ASP A 157 4.35 17.73 -15.20
CA ASP A 157 3.70 18.94 -15.71
C ASP A 157 3.30 19.91 -14.59
N THR A 158 2.82 19.39 -13.46
CA THR A 158 2.49 20.21 -12.28
C THR A 158 3.74 20.79 -11.60
N LEU A 159 4.84 20.04 -11.56
CA LEU A 159 6.12 20.52 -11.04
C LEU A 159 6.70 21.61 -11.93
N ARG A 160 6.71 21.40 -13.24
CA ARG A 160 7.18 22.37 -14.23
C ARG A 160 6.41 23.69 -14.16
N ALA A 161 5.07 23.64 -14.00
CA ALA A 161 4.23 24.82 -13.83
C ALA A 161 4.57 25.65 -12.58
N ARG A 162 5.22 25.01 -11.58
CA ARG A 162 5.70 25.64 -10.35
C ARG A 162 7.20 25.97 -10.38
N SER A 163 7.87 25.82 -11.51
CA SER A 163 9.31 25.95 -11.66
C SER A 163 10.09 25.02 -10.71
N MET A 164 9.55 23.83 -10.44
CA MET A 164 10.18 22.78 -9.63
C MET A 164 10.88 21.77 -10.54
N PRO A 165 11.89 21.05 -10.04
CA PRO A 165 12.57 20.02 -10.81
C PRO A 165 11.63 18.87 -11.17
N GLU A 166 11.81 18.35 -12.38
CA GLU A 166 11.11 17.13 -12.83
C GLU A 166 11.74 15.89 -12.21
N LEU A 167 10.92 14.88 -12.00
CA LEU A 167 11.35 13.61 -11.44
C LEU A 167 11.48 12.55 -12.54
N GLU A 168 12.45 11.69 -12.38
CA GLU A 168 12.59 10.44 -13.15
C GLU A 168 12.64 9.26 -12.19
N PHE A 169 12.14 8.11 -12.59
CA PHE A 169 12.22 6.89 -11.80
C PHE A 169 12.83 5.71 -12.57
N GLY A 170 13.22 4.68 -11.82
CA GLY A 170 13.42 3.32 -12.29
C GLY A 170 12.41 2.39 -11.64
N ILE A 171 11.84 1.45 -12.41
CA ILE A 171 10.94 0.42 -11.90
C ILE A 171 11.49 -0.95 -12.26
N GLY A 172 11.59 -1.83 -11.26
CA GLY A 172 11.95 -3.23 -11.42
C GLY A 172 10.84 -4.14 -10.92
N ILE A 173 10.43 -5.12 -11.75
CA ILE A 173 9.37 -6.07 -11.38
C ILE A 173 9.91 -7.50 -11.48
N HIS A 174 9.72 -8.27 -10.40
CA HIS A 174 10.07 -9.68 -10.34
C HIS A 174 8.95 -10.49 -9.68
N ARG A 175 8.79 -11.74 -10.13
CA ARG A 175 7.81 -12.68 -9.56
C ARG A 175 8.53 -13.88 -8.97
N GLY A 176 8.20 -14.22 -7.73
CA GLY A 176 8.80 -15.37 -7.06
C GLY A 176 8.11 -15.72 -5.76
N GLU A 177 8.56 -16.78 -5.12
CA GLU A 177 8.08 -17.20 -3.80
C GLU A 177 8.68 -16.30 -2.72
N LEU A 178 7.85 -15.92 -1.76
CA LEU A 178 8.26 -15.25 -0.54
C LEU A 178 7.40 -15.69 0.65
N LEU A 179 7.89 -15.43 1.86
CA LEU A 179 7.15 -15.61 3.09
C LEU A 179 6.48 -14.28 3.44
N ALA A 180 5.16 -14.27 3.50
CA ALA A 180 4.37 -13.12 3.91
C ALA A 180 3.76 -13.38 5.29
N GLY A 181 3.87 -12.41 6.21
CA GLY A 181 3.36 -12.57 7.56
C GLY A 181 3.65 -11.35 8.42
N VAL A 182 3.21 -11.39 9.68
CA VAL A 182 3.55 -10.35 10.65
C VAL A 182 4.95 -10.63 11.21
N MET A 183 5.77 -9.60 11.21
CA MET A 183 7.14 -9.62 11.72
C MET A 183 7.29 -8.58 12.83
N GLY A 184 8.03 -8.93 13.87
CA GLY A 184 8.30 -8.03 14.99
C GLY A 184 8.22 -8.73 16.35
N ASN A 185 7.96 -7.95 17.37
CA ASN A 185 7.77 -8.38 18.75
C ASN A 185 6.47 -7.81 19.31
N GLU A 186 6.22 -8.02 20.60
CA GLU A 186 5.01 -7.56 21.31
C GLU A 186 4.85 -6.02 21.30
N GLU A 187 5.96 -5.28 21.22
CA GLU A 187 5.95 -3.81 21.24
C GLU A 187 5.84 -3.19 19.85
N LEU A 188 6.40 -3.87 18.83
CA LEU A 188 6.42 -3.38 17.46
C LEU A 188 6.28 -4.55 16.50
N SER A 189 5.17 -4.61 15.80
CA SER A 189 4.90 -5.58 14.74
C SER A 189 4.37 -4.90 13.49
N LYS A 190 4.78 -5.43 12.33
CA LYS A 190 4.28 -4.99 11.02
C LYS A 190 4.05 -6.18 10.11
N PHE A 191 3.07 -6.07 9.22
CA PHE A 191 2.99 -6.98 8.09
C PHE A 191 4.21 -6.77 7.19
N GLY A 192 4.88 -7.84 6.84
CA GLY A 192 6.06 -7.78 6.02
C GLY A 192 6.26 -9.04 5.20
N VAL A 193 7.22 -8.98 4.32
CA VAL A 193 7.58 -10.05 3.40
C VAL A 193 9.07 -10.34 3.48
N VAL A 194 9.44 -11.62 3.45
CA VAL A 194 10.84 -12.06 3.47
C VAL A 194 11.06 -13.06 2.35
N GLY A 195 12.10 -12.83 1.56
CA GLY A 195 12.50 -13.75 0.50
C GLY A 195 13.47 -13.11 -0.49
N ASP A 196 14.19 -13.95 -1.24
CA ASP A 196 15.13 -13.49 -2.28
C ASP A 196 14.40 -12.72 -3.40
N THR A 197 13.12 -12.99 -3.60
CA THR A 197 12.24 -12.32 -4.57
C THR A 197 12.29 -10.80 -4.44
N ILE A 198 12.31 -10.26 -3.21
CA ILE A 198 12.42 -8.82 -2.94
C ILE A 198 13.77 -8.29 -3.41
N ASN A 199 14.84 -9.01 -3.05
CA ASN A 199 16.19 -8.63 -3.42
C ASN A 199 16.39 -8.63 -4.94
N VAL A 200 15.79 -9.59 -5.65
CA VAL A 200 15.86 -9.64 -7.12
C VAL A 200 15.12 -8.45 -7.72
N ALA A 201 13.90 -8.13 -7.26
CA ALA A 201 13.14 -6.98 -7.75
C ALA A 201 13.91 -5.66 -7.55
N SER A 202 14.51 -5.45 -6.37
CA SER A 202 15.35 -4.27 -6.09
C SER A 202 16.57 -4.20 -7.02
N ARG A 203 17.18 -5.34 -7.35
CA ARG A 203 18.32 -5.37 -8.29
C ARG A 203 17.87 -5.06 -9.72
N VAL A 204 16.71 -5.55 -10.14
CA VAL A 204 16.13 -5.24 -11.46
C VAL A 204 15.84 -3.75 -11.56
N GLU A 205 15.34 -3.12 -10.49
CA GLU A 205 15.15 -1.67 -10.45
C GLU A 205 16.50 -0.97 -10.71
N ARG A 206 17.57 -1.33 -9.98
CA ARG A 206 18.89 -0.71 -10.15
C ARG A 206 19.46 -0.83 -11.57
N LEU A 207 19.18 -1.94 -12.25
CA LEU A 207 19.58 -2.13 -13.65
C LEU A 207 18.94 -1.10 -14.60
N THR A 208 17.81 -0.49 -14.22
CA THR A 208 17.20 0.59 -15.02
C THR A 208 18.14 1.78 -15.21
N ARG A 209 18.96 2.08 -14.19
CA ARG A 209 19.96 3.15 -14.26
C ARG A 209 21.11 2.78 -15.18
N GLU A 210 21.64 1.55 -15.08
CA GLU A 210 22.75 1.06 -15.88
C GLU A 210 22.39 0.96 -17.36
N LEU A 211 21.14 0.57 -17.64
CA LEU A 211 20.62 0.37 -19.00
C LEU A 211 19.92 1.62 -19.59
N ALA A 212 19.87 2.72 -18.83
CA ALA A 212 19.21 3.98 -19.20
C ALA A 212 17.76 3.79 -19.66
N VAL A 213 17.00 2.97 -18.94
CA VAL A 213 15.56 2.67 -19.16
C VAL A 213 14.78 2.95 -17.86
N ASP A 214 13.46 2.95 -17.95
CA ASP A 214 12.59 3.27 -16.82
C ASP A 214 11.87 2.07 -16.20
N LEU A 215 11.58 1.00 -16.95
CA LEU A 215 10.77 -0.12 -16.50
C LEU A 215 11.33 -1.46 -17.01
N LEU A 216 11.82 -2.27 -16.09
CA LEU A 216 12.33 -3.61 -16.35
C LEU A 216 11.51 -4.68 -15.64
N ILE A 217 11.30 -5.78 -16.34
CA ILE A 217 10.71 -7.00 -15.79
C ILE A 217 11.65 -8.19 -16.00
N THR A 218 11.51 -9.21 -15.15
CA THR A 218 12.27 -10.47 -15.31
C THR A 218 11.52 -11.50 -16.20
N GLU A 219 12.20 -12.59 -16.57
CA GLU A 219 11.61 -13.70 -17.33
C GLU A 219 10.41 -14.33 -16.58
N GLU A 220 10.45 -14.40 -15.25
CA GLU A 220 9.35 -14.94 -14.43
C GLU A 220 8.09 -14.09 -14.52
N VAL A 221 8.22 -12.78 -14.69
CA VAL A 221 7.10 -11.88 -14.97
C VAL A 221 6.67 -12.04 -16.44
N ARG A 222 7.62 -11.96 -17.39
CA ARG A 222 7.36 -12.07 -18.82
C ARG A 222 6.54 -13.31 -19.17
N SER A 223 6.87 -14.46 -18.58
CA SER A 223 6.18 -15.74 -18.83
C SER A 223 4.70 -15.76 -18.43
N GLN A 224 4.25 -14.76 -17.66
CA GLN A 224 2.86 -14.60 -17.20
C GLN A 224 2.09 -13.53 -18.01
N LEU A 225 2.75 -12.84 -18.93
CA LEU A 225 2.15 -11.80 -19.74
C LEU A 225 1.61 -12.38 -21.05
N ASP A 226 0.53 -11.82 -21.54
CA ASP A 226 -0.02 -12.13 -22.84
C ASP A 226 0.64 -11.28 -23.97
N THR A 227 0.21 -11.48 -25.19
CA THR A 227 0.80 -10.87 -26.40
C THR A 227 0.50 -9.38 -26.56
N ARG A 228 -0.34 -8.80 -25.72
CA ARG A 228 -0.62 -7.34 -25.74
C ARG A 228 0.57 -6.51 -25.25
N PHE A 229 1.41 -7.10 -24.39
CA PHE A 229 2.55 -6.38 -23.84
C PHE A 229 3.70 -6.32 -24.84
N GLN A 230 4.12 -5.11 -25.16
CA GLN A 230 5.26 -4.85 -26.04
C GLN A 230 6.54 -4.87 -25.22
N LEU A 231 7.37 -5.88 -25.46
CA LEU A 231 8.57 -6.14 -24.66
C LEU A 231 9.80 -6.20 -25.55
N ARG A 232 10.88 -5.58 -25.09
CA ARG A 232 12.20 -5.67 -25.71
C ARG A 232 13.18 -6.35 -24.79
N ALA A 233 13.80 -7.44 -25.27
CA ALA A 233 14.84 -8.15 -24.53
C ALA A 233 16.04 -7.24 -24.28
N MET A 234 16.54 -7.23 -23.06
CA MET A 234 17.71 -6.48 -22.64
C MET A 234 18.93 -7.40 -22.51
N PRO A 235 20.16 -6.84 -22.54
CA PRO A 235 21.35 -7.64 -22.29
C PRO A 235 21.25 -8.39 -20.95
N ALA A 236 21.60 -9.68 -20.96
CA ALA A 236 21.63 -10.45 -19.71
C ALA A 236 22.80 -9.96 -18.84
N LEU A 237 22.48 -9.59 -17.59
CA LEU A 237 23.46 -9.06 -16.64
C LEU A 237 23.63 -9.99 -15.46
N THR A 238 24.89 -10.22 -15.07
CA THR A 238 25.19 -10.98 -13.86
C THR A 238 24.88 -10.12 -12.62
N VAL A 239 24.01 -10.62 -11.77
CA VAL A 239 23.61 -9.93 -10.54
C VAL A 239 24.28 -10.58 -9.34
N LYS A 240 24.84 -9.81 -8.43
CA LYS A 240 25.51 -10.34 -7.23
C LYS A 240 24.57 -11.33 -6.49
N GLY A 241 25.05 -12.56 -6.27
CA GLY A 241 24.29 -13.59 -5.54
C GLY A 241 23.37 -14.46 -6.39
N LYS A 242 23.37 -14.32 -7.72
CA LYS A 242 22.76 -15.30 -8.64
C LYS A 242 23.86 -15.92 -9.50
N PRO A 243 23.91 -17.27 -9.60
CA PRO A 243 24.92 -17.96 -10.42
C PRO A 243 24.70 -17.75 -11.93
N GLU A 244 23.44 -17.56 -12.34
CA GLU A 244 23.07 -17.35 -13.74
C GLU A 244 22.74 -15.87 -14.02
N PRO A 245 23.08 -15.37 -15.24
CA PRO A 245 22.71 -14.03 -15.65
C PRO A 245 21.18 -13.84 -15.65
N LEU A 246 20.74 -12.73 -15.10
CA LEU A 246 19.32 -12.37 -15.03
C LEU A 246 18.84 -11.90 -16.41
N LYS A 247 17.83 -12.57 -16.97
CA LYS A 247 17.16 -12.14 -18.19
C LYS A 247 16.12 -11.09 -17.85
N THR A 248 16.27 -9.91 -18.43
CA THR A 248 15.35 -8.79 -18.23
C THR A 248 14.78 -8.28 -19.54
N TYR A 249 13.63 -7.65 -19.47
CA TYR A 249 12.90 -7.09 -20.59
C TYR A 249 12.44 -5.68 -20.25
N LEU A 250 12.67 -4.74 -21.15
CA LEU A 250 12.06 -3.42 -21.10
C LEU A 250 10.58 -3.54 -21.50
N VAL A 251 9.71 -2.92 -20.75
CA VAL A 251 8.29 -2.78 -21.08
C VAL A 251 8.09 -1.47 -21.83
N GLU A 252 7.80 -1.58 -23.14
CA GLU A 252 7.58 -0.41 -23.99
C GLU A 252 6.14 0.09 -23.89
N GLY A 253 5.16 -0.82 -23.77
CA GLY A 253 3.75 -0.47 -23.63
C GLY A 253 2.81 -1.66 -23.76
N VAL A 254 1.54 -1.35 -23.99
CA VAL A 254 0.47 -2.29 -24.31
C VAL A 254 -0.14 -1.89 -25.65
N ALA A 255 -0.39 -2.89 -26.51
CA ALA A 255 -1.00 -2.70 -27.83
C ALA A 255 -2.51 -2.44 -27.74
#